data_ed576f53a6e3785d2b4a6bd55417a836
#
_entry.id   ed576f53a6e3785d2b4a6bd55417a836
#
_cell.length_a   1.000
_cell.length_b   1.000
_cell.length_c   1.000
_cell.angle_alpha   90.00
_cell.angle_beta   90.00
_cell.angle_gamma   90.00
#
_symmetry.space_group_name_H-M   'P 1'
#
loop_
_entity.id
_entity.type
_entity.pdbx_description
1 polymer ?
#
loop_
_entity_poly.entity_id
_entity_poly.type
_entity_poly.pdbx_seq_one_letter_code
_entity_poly.pdbx_strand_id
1 'polypeptide(L)'
;MLLVSEPGCRPGEVVEFLDSRTRERQPIVALDCGAAEPVETDRRLFGVPTKRAGVSGLELLGRGAAVVQVGAGLLFLENIEELPASAQRRLTRLLRDGEARLESRRRIPLAFRLVASTARNIDAEVRDGRFRADLLRRFAACRIAIPTLRQRPGDLAGIIEHVVREAGAPARRFTQPALTVLAALPWTHNIDELVAMVTKVLAMAGPTVTQEDVLAHVPMDRSFSRPDLTASLRDARHVFERDYIAAVLERHEWRMSEAARALGIERANLYRKTRQLGLTRATRVRVS
;
A
#
# COMPACT_ATOMS: atom_id res chain seq x y z
N MET A 1 -14.32 8.91 2.50
CA MET A 1 -14.64 7.53 2.05
C MET A 1 -13.58 6.59 2.57
N LEU A 2 -13.97 5.38 2.98
CA LEU A 2 -13.05 4.32 3.41
C LEU A 2 -13.20 3.10 2.49
N LEU A 3 -12.12 2.70 1.86
CA LEU A 3 -12.00 1.46 1.11
C LEU A 3 -11.50 0.37 2.05
N VAL A 4 -12.22 -0.74 2.12
CA VAL A 4 -11.83 -1.91 2.92
C VAL A 4 -11.51 -3.03 1.95
N SER A 5 -10.30 -3.58 2.02
CA SER A 5 -9.84 -4.61 1.10
C SER A 5 -8.91 -5.58 1.80
N GLU A 6 -8.81 -6.79 1.27
CA GLU A 6 -7.64 -7.60 1.61
C GLU A 6 -6.38 -7.02 0.96
N PRO A 7 -5.23 -7.42 1.49
CA PRO A 7 -3.94 -7.11 0.91
C PRO A 7 -3.83 -7.50 -0.58
N GLY A 8 -3.12 -6.66 -1.38
CA GLY A 8 -2.93 -6.91 -2.80
C GLY A 8 -4.12 -6.61 -3.71
N CYS A 9 -5.23 -6.08 -3.17
CA CYS A 9 -6.41 -5.69 -3.96
C CYS A 9 -6.27 -4.35 -4.71
N ARG A 10 -5.17 -3.64 -4.52
CA ARG A 10 -4.83 -2.38 -5.21
C ARG A 10 -5.90 -1.28 -5.08
N PRO A 11 -6.23 -0.83 -3.88
CA PRO A 11 -7.24 0.20 -3.69
C PRO A 11 -6.91 1.53 -4.41
N GLY A 12 -5.63 1.80 -4.69
CA GLY A 12 -5.19 2.97 -5.45
C GLY A 12 -5.77 3.01 -6.88
N GLU A 13 -5.86 1.87 -7.57
CA GLU A 13 -6.45 1.79 -8.91
C GLU A 13 -7.94 2.14 -8.89
N VAL A 14 -8.65 1.75 -7.82
CA VAL A 14 -10.06 2.13 -7.63
C VAL A 14 -10.19 3.64 -7.44
N VAL A 15 -9.28 4.26 -6.69
CA VAL A 15 -9.26 5.71 -6.48
C VAL A 15 -9.02 6.45 -7.79
N GLU A 16 -8.05 6.02 -8.59
CA GLU A 16 -7.76 6.57 -9.91
C GLU A 16 -8.95 6.45 -10.87
N PHE A 17 -9.61 5.28 -10.86
CA PHE A 17 -10.83 5.07 -11.65
C PHE A 17 -11.96 6.00 -11.22
N LEU A 18 -12.20 6.16 -9.93
CA LEU A 18 -13.24 7.06 -9.42
C LEU A 18 -12.96 8.52 -9.80
N ASP A 19 -11.69 8.94 -9.72
CA ASP A 19 -11.32 10.31 -10.10
C ASP A 19 -11.43 10.55 -11.61
N SER A 20 -11.11 9.55 -12.43
CA SER A 20 -11.25 9.64 -13.91
C SER A 20 -12.70 9.90 -14.36
N ARG A 21 -13.69 9.59 -13.51
CA ARG A 21 -15.13 9.85 -13.74
C ARG A 21 -15.57 11.24 -13.29
N THR A 22 -14.71 12.00 -12.64
CA THR A 22 -15.03 13.39 -12.29
C THR A 22 -14.81 14.31 -13.49
N ARG A 23 -15.63 15.38 -13.59
CA ARG A 23 -15.59 16.30 -14.75
C ARG A 23 -14.30 17.13 -14.80
N GLU A 24 -13.69 17.37 -13.65
CA GLU A 24 -12.46 18.15 -13.54
C GLU A 24 -11.34 17.24 -12.99
N ARG A 25 -10.27 17.08 -13.76
CA ARG A 25 -9.07 16.40 -13.29
C ARG A 25 -8.40 17.27 -12.24
N GLN A 26 -8.43 16.81 -11.00
CA GLN A 26 -7.77 17.46 -9.88
C GLN A 26 -6.55 16.61 -9.44
N PRO A 27 -5.55 17.19 -8.79
CA PRO A 27 -4.38 16.43 -8.36
C PRO A 27 -4.78 15.35 -7.35
N ILE A 28 -4.24 14.13 -7.56
CA ILE A 28 -4.32 13.04 -6.58
C ILE A 28 -2.99 13.00 -5.85
N VAL A 29 -3.01 13.16 -4.54
CA VAL A 29 -1.85 12.97 -3.68
C VAL A 29 -2.07 11.70 -2.86
N ALA A 30 -1.30 10.67 -3.17
CA ALA A 30 -1.35 9.38 -2.47
C ALA A 30 -0.19 9.27 -1.47
N LEU A 31 -0.50 8.81 -0.26
CA LEU A 31 0.46 8.54 0.79
C LEU A 31 0.18 7.17 1.40
N ASP A 32 1.17 6.28 1.34
CA ASP A 32 1.13 5.02 2.09
C ASP A 32 1.62 5.28 3.53
N CYS A 33 0.70 5.12 4.49
CA CYS A 33 0.97 5.39 5.91
C CYS A 33 1.93 4.38 6.55
N GLY A 34 2.10 3.20 5.93
CA GLY A 34 2.99 2.13 6.40
C GLY A 34 4.37 2.14 5.76
N ALA A 35 4.56 2.86 4.65
CA ALA A 35 5.79 2.79 3.85
C ALA A 35 6.99 3.53 4.45
N ALA A 36 6.79 4.41 5.44
CA ALA A 36 7.84 5.22 6.03
C ALA A 36 7.80 5.20 7.56
N GLU A 37 8.89 5.66 8.18
CA GLU A 37 8.91 5.85 9.63
C GLU A 37 7.84 6.85 10.09
N PRO A 38 7.32 6.72 11.32
CA PRO A 38 6.26 7.56 11.86
C PRO A 38 6.52 9.07 11.72
N VAL A 39 7.76 9.50 11.94
CA VAL A 39 8.17 10.91 11.83
C VAL A 39 8.15 11.38 10.38
N GLU A 40 8.56 10.52 9.46
CA GLU A 40 8.56 10.85 8.04
C GLU A 40 7.14 10.88 7.45
N THR A 41 6.25 9.98 7.88
CA THR A 41 4.83 10.00 7.53
C THR A 41 4.17 11.31 7.98
N ASP A 42 4.42 11.74 9.22
CA ASP A 42 3.95 13.02 9.75
C ASP A 42 4.49 14.20 8.95
N ARG A 43 5.80 14.16 8.60
CA ARG A 43 6.45 15.19 7.78
C ARG A 43 5.86 15.27 6.38
N ARG A 44 5.64 14.15 5.71
CA ARG A 44 5.05 14.12 4.37
C ARG A 44 3.63 14.68 4.37
N LEU A 45 2.84 14.30 5.37
CA LEU A 45 1.44 14.71 5.44
C LEU A 45 1.27 16.21 5.78
N PHE A 46 2.04 16.72 6.76
CA PHE A 46 1.85 18.08 7.29
C PHE A 46 3.01 19.05 7.01
N GLY A 47 4.09 18.56 6.40
CA GLY A 47 5.31 19.35 6.23
C GLY A 47 6.11 19.53 7.52
N VAL A 48 7.28 20.15 7.40
CA VAL A 48 8.10 20.55 8.55
C VAL A 48 7.94 22.04 8.74
N PRO A 49 7.22 22.51 9.76
CA PRO A 49 7.14 23.93 10.07
C PRO A 49 8.50 24.41 10.59
N THR A 50 9.05 25.45 10.01
CA THR A 50 10.31 26.07 10.44
C THR A 50 10.16 26.89 11.72
N LYS A 51 8.90 27.23 12.10
CA LYS A 51 8.55 28.00 13.29
C LYS A 51 7.62 27.19 14.19
N ARG A 52 7.81 27.27 15.52
CA ARG A 52 6.88 26.70 16.49
C ARG A 52 5.50 27.33 16.31
N ALA A 53 4.46 26.49 16.34
CA ALA A 53 3.09 26.97 16.34
C ALA A 53 2.88 27.94 17.51
N GLY A 54 2.48 29.15 17.21
CA GLY A 54 1.99 30.09 18.24
C GLY A 54 0.64 29.60 18.79
N VAL A 55 0.18 30.21 19.85
CA VAL A 55 -1.02 29.86 20.65
C VAL A 55 -2.36 29.84 19.87
N SER A 56 -2.39 30.06 18.56
CA SER A 56 -3.60 29.93 17.74
C SER A 56 -3.93 28.47 17.49
N GLY A 57 -5.14 28.03 17.83
CA GLY A 57 -5.59 26.64 17.81
C GLY A 57 -5.60 25.91 16.46
N LEU A 58 -5.29 26.56 15.33
CA LEU A 58 -5.25 25.94 14.00
C LEU A 58 -3.97 25.15 13.77
N GLU A 59 -4.09 24.05 13.01
CA GLU A 59 -2.93 23.25 12.60
C GLU A 59 -1.98 24.06 11.71
N LEU A 60 -0.68 24.02 12.03
CA LEU A 60 0.36 24.69 11.25
C LEU A 60 0.94 23.71 10.23
N LEU A 61 0.87 24.08 8.95
CA LEU A 61 1.38 23.29 7.86
C LEU A 61 2.70 23.88 7.34
N GLY A 62 3.69 23.00 7.18
CA GLY A 62 4.97 23.34 6.57
C GLY A 62 4.89 23.33 5.03
N ARG A 63 5.97 23.84 4.40
CA ARG A 63 6.14 23.74 2.95
C ARG A 63 6.24 22.26 2.54
N GLY A 64 5.64 21.94 1.40
CA GLY A 64 5.67 20.57 0.87
C GLY A 64 4.70 19.58 1.53
N ALA A 65 3.84 20.04 2.46
CA ALA A 65 2.80 19.20 3.04
C ALA A 65 1.85 18.64 1.96
N ALA A 66 1.60 17.32 1.98
CA ALA A 66 0.66 16.67 1.07
C ALA A 66 -0.72 17.33 1.13
N VAL A 67 -1.16 17.69 2.33
CA VAL A 67 -2.42 18.42 2.59
C VAL A 67 -2.50 19.78 1.89
N VAL A 68 -1.34 20.42 1.63
CA VAL A 68 -1.29 21.68 0.89
C VAL A 68 -1.21 21.43 -0.61
N GLN A 69 -0.39 20.45 -1.03
CA GLN A 69 -0.19 20.11 -2.44
C GLN A 69 -1.47 19.63 -3.13
N VAL A 70 -2.31 18.93 -2.39
CA VAL A 70 -3.56 18.39 -2.94
C VAL A 70 -4.57 19.47 -3.36
N GLY A 71 -4.52 20.66 -2.76
CA GLY A 71 -5.43 21.76 -3.08
C GLY A 71 -6.90 21.38 -2.95
N ALA A 72 -7.66 21.44 -4.05
CA ALA A 72 -9.05 20.98 -4.15
C ALA A 72 -9.18 19.52 -4.63
N GLY A 73 -8.06 18.82 -4.79
CA GLY A 73 -8.00 17.47 -5.33
C GLY A 73 -8.39 16.37 -4.36
N LEU A 74 -7.74 15.21 -4.51
CA LEU A 74 -8.02 14.02 -3.72
C LEU A 74 -6.78 13.60 -2.92
N LEU A 75 -6.89 13.59 -1.60
CA LEU A 75 -5.89 13.01 -0.71
C LEU A 75 -6.25 11.54 -0.46
N PHE A 76 -5.37 10.63 -0.89
CA PHE A 76 -5.52 9.21 -0.67
C PHE A 76 -4.52 8.74 0.40
N LEU A 77 -5.03 8.19 1.50
CA LEU A 77 -4.24 7.62 2.58
C LEU A 77 -4.36 6.09 2.54
N GLU A 78 -3.33 5.44 2.02
CA GLU A 78 -3.26 3.99 1.97
C GLU A 78 -2.77 3.43 3.30
N ASN A 79 -3.31 2.27 3.72
CA ASN A 79 -3.01 1.62 5.00
C ASN A 79 -3.21 2.58 6.19
N ILE A 80 -4.40 3.17 6.29
CA ILE A 80 -4.70 4.22 7.27
C ILE A 80 -4.51 3.74 8.72
N GLU A 81 -4.64 2.45 8.99
CA GLU A 81 -4.38 1.83 10.29
C GLU A 81 -2.94 1.99 10.76
N GLU A 82 -2.00 2.20 9.82
CA GLU A 82 -0.58 2.43 10.10
C GLU A 82 -0.27 3.91 10.39
N LEU A 83 -1.25 4.80 10.27
CA LEU A 83 -1.05 6.23 10.52
C LEU A 83 -0.60 6.45 11.96
N PRO A 84 0.54 7.11 12.21
CA PRO A 84 1.04 7.36 13.56
C PRO A 84 0.05 8.12 14.43
N ALA A 85 0.02 7.84 15.75
CA ALA A 85 -0.90 8.49 16.68
C ALA A 85 -0.78 10.03 16.70
N SER A 86 0.42 10.57 16.45
CA SER A 86 0.64 12.01 16.27
C SER A 86 -0.10 12.54 15.05
N ALA A 87 0.06 11.86 13.91
CA ALA A 87 -0.58 12.22 12.65
C ALA A 87 -2.11 12.06 12.73
N GLN A 88 -2.61 11.00 13.39
CA GLN A 88 -4.05 10.85 13.64
C GLN A 88 -4.64 12.05 14.38
N ARG A 89 -3.98 12.52 15.45
CA ARG A 89 -4.43 13.71 16.21
C ARG A 89 -4.44 14.97 15.36
N ARG A 90 -3.37 15.19 14.59
CA ARG A 90 -3.23 16.36 13.72
C ARG A 90 -4.27 16.34 12.59
N LEU A 91 -4.46 15.20 11.93
CA LEU A 91 -5.44 15.02 10.87
C LEU A 91 -6.88 15.21 11.41
N THR A 92 -7.18 14.66 12.58
CA THR A 92 -8.49 14.86 13.23
C THR A 92 -8.77 16.34 13.47
N ARG A 93 -7.79 17.09 14.00
CA ARG A 93 -7.91 18.52 14.23
C ARG A 93 -8.15 19.27 12.92
N LEU A 94 -7.30 18.98 11.94
CA LEU A 94 -7.37 19.58 10.61
C LEU A 94 -8.76 19.41 9.97
N LEU A 95 -9.27 18.17 9.98
CA LEU A 95 -10.60 17.86 9.43
C LEU A 95 -11.76 18.43 10.25
N ARG A 96 -11.57 18.65 11.55
CA ARG A 96 -12.57 19.28 12.42
C ARG A 96 -12.66 20.77 12.12
N ASP A 97 -11.50 21.44 12.04
CA ASP A 97 -11.43 22.90 11.93
C ASP A 97 -11.76 23.37 10.48
N GLY A 98 -11.60 22.50 9.47
CA GLY A 98 -11.89 22.80 8.06
C GLY A 98 -10.93 23.81 7.43
N GLU A 99 -9.97 24.29 8.19
CA GLU A 99 -8.94 25.22 7.76
C GLU A 99 -7.60 24.94 8.43
N ALA A 100 -6.53 25.41 7.81
CA ALA A 100 -5.19 25.33 8.37
C ALA A 100 -4.46 26.65 8.20
N ARG A 101 -3.31 26.77 8.87
CA ARG A 101 -2.43 27.93 8.78
C ARG A 101 -1.10 27.53 8.14
N LEU A 102 -0.69 28.28 7.14
CA LEU A 102 0.65 28.17 6.57
C LEU A 102 1.67 28.94 7.42
N GLU A 103 2.93 28.62 7.27
CA GLU A 103 4.06 29.36 7.89
C GLU A 103 4.04 30.85 7.59
N SER A 104 3.53 31.24 6.42
CA SER A 104 3.30 32.64 6.01
C SER A 104 2.21 33.34 6.81
N ARG A 105 1.66 32.73 7.86
CA ARG A 105 0.48 33.17 8.64
C ARG A 105 -0.84 33.21 7.86
N ARG A 106 -0.84 32.84 6.57
CA ARG A 106 -2.04 32.74 5.75
C ARG A 106 -2.89 31.55 6.20
N ARG A 107 -4.19 31.77 6.37
CA ARG A 107 -5.17 30.69 6.55
C ARG A 107 -5.57 30.16 5.18
N ILE A 108 -5.72 28.84 5.08
CA ILE A 108 -6.19 28.15 3.89
C ILE A 108 -7.36 27.26 4.27
N PRO A 109 -8.48 27.33 3.54
CA PRO A 109 -9.55 26.36 3.69
C PRO A 109 -9.11 25.00 3.18
N LEU A 110 -9.66 23.93 3.75
CA LEU A 110 -9.46 22.56 3.25
C LEU A 110 -10.55 22.25 2.24
N ALA A 111 -10.16 22.11 0.99
CA ALA A 111 -11.08 21.84 -0.11
C ALA A 111 -10.94 20.43 -0.70
N PHE A 112 -9.99 19.62 -0.21
CA PHE A 112 -9.71 18.30 -0.76
C PHE A 112 -10.74 17.26 -0.34
N ARG A 113 -10.92 16.26 -1.19
CA ARG A 113 -11.63 15.04 -0.89
C ARG A 113 -10.69 14.05 -0.22
N LEU A 114 -11.12 13.43 0.89
CA LEU A 114 -10.32 12.47 1.62
C LEU A 114 -10.82 11.06 1.36
N VAL A 115 -9.94 10.21 0.88
CA VAL A 115 -10.14 8.77 0.72
C VAL A 115 -9.06 8.05 1.51
N ALA A 116 -9.43 6.98 2.18
CA ALA A 116 -8.48 6.11 2.87
C ALA A 116 -8.73 4.66 2.47
N SER A 117 -7.69 3.82 2.57
CA SER A 117 -7.84 2.37 2.49
C SER A 117 -7.29 1.69 3.74
N THR A 118 -7.89 0.56 4.07
CA THR A 118 -7.43 -0.32 5.15
C THR A 118 -7.57 -1.77 4.73
N ALA A 119 -6.62 -2.60 5.13
CA ALA A 119 -6.73 -4.03 4.98
C ALA A 119 -6.96 -4.74 6.31
N ARG A 120 -7.07 -4.00 7.42
CA ARG A 120 -7.40 -4.52 8.74
C ARG A 120 -8.83 -4.20 9.13
N ASN A 121 -9.29 -4.90 10.18
CA ASN A 121 -10.52 -4.52 10.86
C ASN A 121 -10.28 -3.23 11.67
N ILE A 122 -10.53 -2.10 11.04
CA ILE A 122 -10.29 -0.77 11.64
C ILE A 122 -11.13 -0.54 12.91
N ASP A 123 -12.28 -1.19 13.03
CA ASP A 123 -13.12 -1.11 14.23
C ASP A 123 -12.47 -1.86 15.42
N ALA A 124 -11.70 -2.93 15.13
CA ALA A 124 -10.85 -3.58 16.13
C ALA A 124 -9.69 -2.68 16.55
N GLU A 125 -9.03 -2.00 15.59
CA GLU A 125 -7.96 -1.04 15.88
C GLU A 125 -8.43 0.11 16.78
N VAL A 126 -9.69 0.54 16.62
CA VAL A 126 -10.31 1.55 17.50
C VAL A 126 -10.56 0.98 18.90
N ARG A 127 -11.11 -0.23 19.01
CA ARG A 127 -11.38 -0.86 20.33
C ARG A 127 -10.09 -1.06 21.12
N ASP A 128 -9.01 -1.41 20.43
CA ASP A 128 -7.69 -1.63 21.02
C ASP A 128 -6.91 -0.33 21.27
N GLY A 129 -7.50 0.83 20.98
CA GLY A 129 -6.89 2.15 21.19
C GLY A 129 -5.76 2.51 20.22
N ARG A 130 -5.52 1.72 19.18
CA ARG A 130 -4.49 1.98 18.16
C ARG A 130 -4.93 2.99 17.11
N PHE A 131 -6.24 3.07 16.86
CA PHE A 131 -6.82 4.04 15.95
C PHE A 131 -7.88 4.90 16.65
N ARG A 132 -7.96 6.18 16.30
CA ARG A 132 -8.88 7.13 16.95
C ARG A 132 -10.30 6.98 16.40
N ALA A 133 -11.26 6.84 17.29
CA ALA A 133 -12.69 6.74 16.93
C ALA A 133 -13.23 8.02 16.27
N ASP A 134 -12.73 9.19 16.66
CA ASP A 134 -13.17 10.48 16.08
C ASP A 134 -12.64 10.66 14.65
N LEU A 135 -11.45 10.15 14.34
CA LEU A 135 -10.92 10.11 12.99
C LEU A 135 -11.71 9.11 12.13
N LEU A 136 -11.97 7.89 12.64
CA LEU A 136 -12.73 6.89 11.92
C LEU A 136 -14.11 7.40 11.50
N ARG A 137 -14.81 8.14 12.38
CA ARG A 137 -16.12 8.72 12.05
C ARG A 137 -16.10 9.65 10.84
N ARG A 138 -14.96 10.26 10.51
CA ARG A 138 -14.80 11.09 9.30
C ARG A 138 -14.82 10.28 8.02
N PHE A 139 -14.43 9.00 8.08
CA PHE A 139 -14.47 8.08 6.95
C PHE A 139 -15.74 7.21 6.92
N ALA A 140 -16.42 7.07 8.06
CA ALA A 140 -17.52 6.10 8.23
C ALA A 140 -18.75 6.41 7.37
N ALA A 141 -18.91 7.64 6.89
CA ALA A 141 -20.04 8.03 6.07
C ALA A 141 -20.17 7.23 4.75
N CYS A 142 -19.05 6.70 4.24
CA CYS A 142 -19.03 5.85 3.05
C CYS A 142 -17.92 4.82 3.21
N ARG A 143 -18.31 3.55 3.43
CA ARG A 143 -17.40 2.39 3.43
C ARG A 143 -17.71 1.53 2.22
N ILE A 144 -16.68 1.20 1.46
CA ILE A 144 -16.77 0.35 0.26
C ILE A 144 -15.83 -0.83 0.47
N ALA A 145 -16.38 -2.05 0.42
CA ALA A 145 -15.57 -3.27 0.41
C ALA A 145 -15.12 -3.57 -1.03
N ILE A 146 -13.84 -3.70 -1.24
CA ILE A 146 -13.26 -4.16 -2.51
C ILE A 146 -13.22 -5.69 -2.45
N PRO A 147 -13.91 -6.40 -3.36
CA PRO A 147 -13.90 -7.86 -3.34
C PRO A 147 -12.53 -8.41 -3.69
N THR A 148 -12.18 -9.53 -3.08
CA THR A 148 -10.95 -10.26 -3.37
C THR A 148 -11.00 -10.88 -4.77
N LEU A 149 -9.83 -11.20 -5.34
CA LEU A 149 -9.77 -11.80 -6.67
C LEU A 149 -10.51 -13.15 -6.73
N ARG A 150 -10.43 -13.96 -5.66
CA ARG A 150 -11.14 -15.24 -5.56
C ARG A 150 -12.67 -15.10 -5.48
N GLN A 151 -13.19 -13.93 -5.09
CA GLN A 151 -14.64 -13.64 -5.07
C GLN A 151 -15.17 -13.16 -6.43
N ARG A 152 -14.28 -12.86 -7.39
CA ARG A 152 -14.64 -12.39 -8.73
C ARG A 152 -13.91 -13.17 -9.84
N PRO A 153 -14.06 -14.48 -9.90
CA PRO A 153 -13.35 -15.32 -10.89
C PRO A 153 -13.71 -14.93 -12.33
N GLY A 154 -14.90 -14.38 -12.57
CA GLY A 154 -15.31 -13.89 -13.90
C GLY A 154 -14.50 -12.71 -14.42
N ASP A 155 -13.87 -11.92 -13.54
CA ASP A 155 -13.07 -10.75 -13.92
C ASP A 155 -11.63 -11.12 -14.29
N LEU A 156 -11.19 -12.35 -13.96
CA LEU A 156 -9.79 -12.76 -14.07
C LEU A 156 -9.24 -12.58 -15.49
N ALA A 157 -9.98 -13.00 -16.51
CA ALA A 157 -9.54 -12.88 -17.90
C ALA A 157 -9.31 -11.41 -18.29
N GLY A 158 -10.25 -10.52 -17.95
CA GLY A 158 -10.12 -9.09 -18.21
C GLY A 158 -8.95 -8.45 -17.45
N ILE A 159 -8.71 -8.86 -16.19
CA ILE A 159 -7.57 -8.39 -15.40
C ILE A 159 -6.26 -8.85 -16.05
N ILE A 160 -6.17 -10.10 -16.50
CA ILE A 160 -4.99 -10.62 -17.20
C ILE A 160 -4.74 -9.82 -18.49
N GLU A 161 -5.77 -9.58 -19.30
CA GLU A 161 -5.64 -8.76 -20.51
C GLU A 161 -5.12 -7.33 -20.20
N HIS A 162 -5.58 -6.75 -19.12
CA HIS A 162 -5.09 -5.45 -18.66
C HIS A 162 -3.61 -5.51 -18.28
N VAL A 163 -3.21 -6.49 -17.48
CA VAL A 163 -1.81 -6.71 -17.07
C VAL A 163 -0.90 -6.95 -18.27
N VAL A 164 -1.33 -7.77 -19.24
CA VAL A 164 -0.60 -8.02 -20.48
C VAL A 164 -0.37 -6.75 -21.30
N ARG A 165 -1.37 -5.89 -21.34
CA ARG A 165 -1.29 -4.60 -22.04
C ARG A 165 -0.32 -3.64 -21.33
N GLU A 166 -0.41 -3.52 -20.02
CA GLU A 166 0.51 -2.70 -19.23
C GLU A 166 1.95 -3.21 -19.29
N ALA A 167 2.15 -4.52 -19.38
CA ALA A 167 3.47 -5.12 -19.57
C ALA A 167 4.06 -4.88 -20.98
N GLY A 168 3.37 -4.14 -21.86
CA GLY A 168 3.83 -3.87 -23.23
C GLY A 168 3.79 -5.10 -24.15
N ALA A 169 3.01 -6.12 -23.83
CA ALA A 169 2.92 -7.37 -24.57
C ALA A 169 1.51 -7.63 -25.16
N PRO A 170 0.86 -6.66 -25.85
CA PRO A 170 -0.56 -6.76 -26.24
C PRO A 170 -0.87 -7.88 -27.24
N ALA A 171 0.15 -8.41 -27.92
CA ALA A 171 -0.02 -9.54 -28.86
C ALA A 171 -0.07 -10.91 -28.15
N ARG A 172 0.30 -10.97 -26.86
CA ARG A 172 0.29 -12.24 -26.10
C ARG A 172 -1.14 -12.65 -25.75
N ARG A 173 -1.41 -13.95 -25.85
CA ARG A 173 -2.73 -14.54 -25.56
C ARG A 173 -2.57 -15.72 -24.63
N PHE A 174 -3.47 -15.84 -23.67
CA PHE A 174 -3.59 -17.00 -22.78
C PHE A 174 -4.59 -17.98 -23.38
N THR A 175 -4.23 -19.26 -23.42
CA THR A 175 -5.18 -20.30 -23.82
C THR A 175 -6.25 -20.49 -22.75
N GLN A 176 -7.42 -21.04 -23.13
CA GLN A 176 -8.48 -21.31 -22.17
C GLN A 176 -8.06 -22.27 -21.04
N PRO A 177 -7.27 -23.34 -21.30
CA PRO A 177 -6.70 -24.14 -20.23
C PRO A 177 -5.79 -23.36 -19.27
N ALA A 178 -4.97 -22.43 -19.79
CA ALA A 178 -4.13 -21.57 -18.96
C ALA A 178 -4.97 -20.69 -18.03
N LEU A 179 -6.01 -20.07 -18.56
CA LEU A 179 -6.96 -19.24 -17.76
C LEU A 179 -7.68 -20.08 -16.70
N THR A 180 -8.04 -21.34 -17.02
CA THR A 180 -8.67 -22.26 -16.06
C THR A 180 -7.73 -22.58 -14.90
N VAL A 181 -6.45 -22.82 -15.16
CA VAL A 181 -5.45 -23.04 -14.10
C VAL A 181 -5.32 -21.79 -13.23
N LEU A 182 -5.18 -20.61 -13.85
CA LEU A 182 -5.09 -19.36 -13.11
C LEU A 182 -6.33 -19.09 -12.25
N ALA A 183 -7.54 -19.43 -12.75
CA ALA A 183 -8.78 -19.28 -12.01
C ALA A 183 -8.88 -20.21 -10.78
N ALA A 184 -8.19 -21.35 -10.82
CA ALA A 184 -8.19 -22.33 -9.73
C ALA A 184 -7.18 -21.99 -8.61
N LEU A 185 -6.29 -21.02 -8.81
CA LEU A 185 -5.29 -20.64 -7.80
C LEU A 185 -5.91 -19.81 -6.66
N PRO A 186 -5.41 -19.94 -5.43
CA PRO A 186 -6.02 -19.32 -4.25
C PRO A 186 -5.83 -17.81 -4.16
N TRP A 187 -4.88 -17.22 -4.88
CA TRP A 187 -4.58 -15.79 -4.93
C TRP A 187 -4.57 -15.12 -3.55
N THR A 188 -3.72 -15.61 -2.68
CA THR A 188 -3.63 -15.13 -1.28
C THR A 188 -3.26 -13.66 -1.17
N HIS A 189 -2.50 -13.14 -2.15
CA HIS A 189 -2.14 -11.73 -2.29
C HIS A 189 -2.86 -11.06 -3.47
N ASN A 190 -4.02 -11.56 -3.83
CA ASN A 190 -4.95 -10.95 -4.79
C ASN A 190 -4.29 -10.54 -6.14
N ILE A 191 -4.54 -9.31 -6.60
CA ILE A 191 -4.06 -8.78 -7.88
C ILE A 191 -2.53 -8.69 -7.92
N ASP A 192 -1.88 -8.39 -6.80
CA ASP A 192 -0.41 -8.28 -6.78
C ASP A 192 0.28 -9.61 -7.07
N GLU A 193 -0.26 -10.69 -6.53
CA GLU A 193 0.22 -12.05 -6.83
C GLU A 193 -0.03 -12.43 -8.28
N LEU A 194 -1.23 -12.11 -8.80
CA LEU A 194 -1.58 -12.33 -10.19
C LEU A 194 -0.63 -11.58 -11.14
N VAL A 195 -0.41 -10.30 -10.89
CA VAL A 195 0.49 -9.47 -11.71
C VAL A 195 1.91 -10.01 -11.69
N ALA A 196 2.43 -10.36 -10.51
CA ALA A 196 3.76 -10.94 -10.39
C ALA A 196 3.89 -12.26 -11.18
N MET A 197 2.88 -13.10 -11.11
CA MET A 197 2.86 -14.38 -11.84
C MET A 197 2.74 -14.17 -13.34
N VAL A 198 1.79 -13.36 -13.79
CA VAL A 198 1.60 -13.07 -15.23
C VAL A 198 2.87 -12.47 -15.82
N THR A 199 3.51 -11.52 -15.13
CA THR A 199 4.77 -10.92 -15.59
C THR A 199 5.88 -11.96 -15.74
N LYS A 200 6.02 -12.89 -14.79
CA LYS A 200 7.00 -13.99 -14.90
C LYS A 200 6.72 -14.90 -16.10
N VAL A 201 5.47 -15.29 -16.26
CA VAL A 201 5.05 -16.14 -17.38
C VAL A 201 5.30 -15.45 -18.73
N LEU A 202 4.97 -14.16 -18.85
CA LEU A 202 5.20 -13.38 -20.08
C LEU A 202 6.69 -13.25 -20.42
N ALA A 203 7.57 -13.23 -19.43
CA ALA A 203 9.02 -13.16 -19.67
C ALA A 203 9.59 -14.43 -20.29
N MET A 204 8.96 -15.59 -20.08
CA MET A 204 9.48 -16.91 -20.47
C MET A 204 8.67 -17.56 -21.60
N ALA A 205 7.37 -17.27 -21.68
CA ALA A 205 6.47 -17.89 -22.66
C ALA A 205 6.61 -17.29 -24.07
N GLY A 206 6.19 -18.04 -25.08
CA GLY A 206 6.04 -17.59 -26.46
C GLY A 206 4.84 -16.65 -26.69
N PRO A 207 4.43 -16.40 -27.94
CA PRO A 207 3.29 -15.54 -28.28
C PRO A 207 1.96 -16.02 -27.67
N THR A 208 1.83 -17.34 -27.47
CA THR A 208 0.67 -17.99 -26.85
C THR A 208 1.10 -18.62 -25.54
N VAL A 209 0.49 -18.22 -24.45
CA VAL A 209 0.74 -18.74 -23.10
C VAL A 209 -0.15 -19.98 -22.90
N THR A 210 0.50 -21.12 -22.71
CA THR A 210 -0.15 -22.41 -22.51
C THR A 210 -0.36 -22.73 -21.03
N GLN A 211 -1.11 -23.80 -20.76
CA GLN A 211 -1.25 -24.32 -19.40
C GLN A 211 0.11 -24.73 -18.80
N GLU A 212 0.99 -25.30 -19.60
CA GLU A 212 2.33 -25.75 -19.17
C GLU A 212 3.19 -24.57 -18.74
N ASP A 213 3.14 -23.46 -19.48
CA ASP A 213 3.84 -22.23 -19.13
C ASP A 213 3.37 -21.70 -17.76
N VAL A 214 2.06 -21.72 -17.49
CA VAL A 214 1.51 -21.31 -16.20
C VAL A 214 1.96 -22.26 -15.09
N LEU A 215 1.80 -23.58 -15.27
CA LEU A 215 2.15 -24.58 -14.25
C LEU A 215 3.64 -24.56 -13.89
N ALA A 216 4.52 -24.29 -14.87
CA ALA A 216 5.96 -24.14 -14.61
C ALA A 216 6.29 -22.98 -13.64
N HIS A 217 5.37 -22.01 -13.48
CA HIS A 217 5.57 -20.84 -12.65
C HIS A 217 4.69 -20.80 -11.41
N VAL A 218 3.77 -21.77 -11.24
CA VAL A 218 3.04 -21.92 -9.97
C VAL A 218 4.05 -22.17 -8.85
N PRO A 219 4.08 -21.37 -7.79
CA PRO A 219 4.98 -21.60 -6.67
C PRO A 219 4.62 -22.96 -6.04
N MET A 220 5.34 -23.99 -6.38
CA MET A 220 5.38 -25.16 -5.51
C MET A 220 6.09 -24.73 -4.25
N ASP A 221 5.47 -24.96 -3.12
CA ASP A 221 5.92 -24.59 -1.78
C ASP A 221 7.43 -24.87 -1.59
N ARG A 222 8.25 -23.87 -1.95
CA ARG A 222 9.70 -23.94 -1.75
C ARG A 222 9.98 -23.36 -0.39
N SER A 223 9.73 -24.17 0.62
CA SER A 223 10.29 -23.96 1.93
C SER A 223 11.82 -23.79 1.80
N PHE A 224 12.28 -22.60 2.16
CA PHE A 224 13.65 -22.20 2.44
C PHE A 224 14.76 -22.70 1.48
N SER A 225 15.47 -21.77 0.89
CA SER A 225 16.73 -22.02 0.20
C SER A 225 17.64 -22.88 1.07
N ARG A 226 18.13 -24.01 0.53
CA ARG A 226 19.12 -24.84 1.26
C ARG A 226 20.27 -23.93 1.69
N PRO A 227 20.65 -23.96 2.97
CA PRO A 227 21.77 -23.15 3.43
C PRO A 227 23.05 -23.55 2.66
N ASP A 228 23.82 -22.57 2.24
CA ASP A 228 25.16 -22.79 1.70
C ASP A 228 26.06 -23.30 2.82
N LEU A 229 26.36 -24.60 2.81
CA LEU A 229 27.18 -25.23 3.83
C LEU A 229 28.66 -24.82 3.76
N THR A 230 29.06 -24.05 2.75
CA THR A 230 30.43 -23.52 2.59
C THR A 230 30.58 -22.12 3.20
N ALA A 231 29.47 -21.43 3.49
CA ALA A 231 29.48 -20.10 4.09
C ALA A 231 29.85 -20.14 5.59
N SER A 232 30.47 -19.07 6.08
CA SER A 232 30.71 -18.93 7.51
C SER A 232 29.39 -18.89 8.28
N LEU A 233 29.37 -19.32 9.53
CA LEU A 233 28.16 -19.24 10.39
C LEU A 233 27.62 -17.81 10.50
N ARG A 234 28.48 -16.82 10.47
CA ARG A 234 28.12 -15.40 10.48
C ARG A 234 27.37 -15.02 9.21
N ASP A 235 27.87 -15.44 8.05
CA ASP A 235 27.26 -15.12 6.74
C ASP A 235 25.95 -15.89 6.56
N ALA A 236 25.93 -17.17 6.93
CA ALA A 236 24.72 -17.98 6.92
C ALA A 236 23.62 -17.39 7.82
N ARG A 237 23.98 -16.90 9.01
CA ARG A 237 23.05 -16.21 9.91
C ARG A 237 22.54 -14.90 9.29
N HIS A 238 23.42 -14.13 8.66
CA HIS A 238 23.06 -12.85 8.03
C HIS A 238 22.10 -13.07 6.85
N VAL A 239 22.37 -14.06 5.99
CA VAL A 239 21.50 -14.46 4.88
C VAL A 239 20.16 -14.95 5.42
N PHE A 240 20.15 -15.84 6.40
CA PHE A 240 18.90 -16.33 7.01
C PHE A 240 18.07 -15.19 7.62
N GLU A 241 18.70 -14.31 8.40
CA GLU A 241 18.02 -13.17 9.02
C GLU A 241 17.41 -12.24 7.97
N ARG A 242 18.16 -11.96 6.89
CA ARG A 242 17.69 -11.14 5.78
C ARG A 242 16.51 -11.80 5.08
N ASP A 243 16.63 -13.07 4.70
CA ASP A 243 15.61 -13.78 3.94
C ASP A 243 14.35 -14.01 4.80
N TYR A 244 14.52 -14.28 6.09
CA TYR A 244 13.42 -14.42 7.03
C TYR A 244 12.66 -13.10 7.24
N ILE A 245 13.36 -11.99 7.44
CA ILE A 245 12.75 -10.68 7.57
C ILE A 245 12.08 -10.28 6.25
N ALA A 246 12.70 -10.52 5.10
CA ALA A 246 12.12 -10.25 3.79
C ALA A 246 10.82 -11.03 3.59
N ALA A 247 10.81 -12.33 3.88
CA ALA A 247 9.63 -13.17 3.76
C ALA A 247 8.48 -12.71 4.67
N VAL A 248 8.80 -12.30 5.92
CA VAL A 248 7.80 -11.76 6.83
C VAL A 248 7.29 -10.40 6.36
N LEU A 249 8.15 -9.52 5.85
CA LEU A 249 7.75 -8.24 5.27
C LEU A 249 6.84 -8.44 4.06
N GLU A 250 7.18 -9.35 3.15
CA GLU A 250 6.36 -9.69 1.99
C GLU A 250 5.01 -10.28 2.41
N ARG A 251 5.01 -11.23 3.33
CA ARG A 251 3.79 -11.85 3.87
C ARG A 251 2.85 -10.82 4.49
N HIS A 252 3.39 -9.79 5.12
CA HIS A 252 2.62 -8.69 5.71
C HIS A 252 2.60 -7.44 4.81
N GLU A 253 2.96 -7.58 3.52
CA GLU A 253 2.91 -6.53 2.50
C GLU A 253 3.62 -5.24 2.89
N TRP A 254 4.76 -5.40 3.57
CA TRP A 254 5.56 -4.29 4.07
C TRP A 254 4.84 -3.43 5.11
N ARG A 255 3.80 -3.96 5.76
CA ARG A 255 3.17 -3.32 6.89
C ARG A 255 4.04 -3.50 8.12
N MET A 256 4.86 -2.50 8.39
CA MET A 256 5.93 -2.57 9.39
C MET A 256 5.42 -2.93 10.79
N SER A 257 4.21 -2.50 11.18
CA SER A 257 3.66 -2.83 12.51
C SER A 257 3.25 -4.30 12.62
N GLU A 258 2.67 -4.89 11.57
CA GLU A 258 2.32 -6.31 11.55
C GLU A 258 3.56 -7.18 11.47
N ALA A 259 4.47 -6.85 10.56
CA ALA A 259 5.73 -7.56 10.41
C ALA A 259 6.55 -7.53 11.70
N ALA A 260 6.65 -6.39 12.38
CA ALA A 260 7.35 -6.25 13.65
C ALA A 260 6.73 -7.11 14.75
N ARG A 261 5.38 -7.14 14.82
CA ARG A 261 4.66 -8.01 15.76
C ARG A 261 4.89 -9.49 15.47
N ALA A 262 4.83 -9.89 14.19
CA ALA A 262 5.09 -11.26 13.77
C ALA A 262 6.53 -11.70 14.06
N LEU A 263 7.49 -10.77 13.98
CA LEU A 263 8.90 -10.98 14.30
C LEU A 263 9.20 -10.90 15.81
N GLY A 264 8.25 -10.47 16.64
CA GLY A 264 8.47 -10.27 18.09
C GLY A 264 9.43 -9.13 18.41
N ILE A 265 9.55 -8.11 17.54
CA ILE A 265 10.43 -6.97 17.73
C ILE A 265 9.66 -5.65 17.63
N GLU A 266 10.24 -4.57 18.15
CA GLU A 266 9.66 -3.24 18.03
C GLU A 266 9.72 -2.73 16.58
N ARG A 267 8.71 -1.96 16.18
CA ARG A 267 8.61 -1.36 14.84
C ARG A 267 9.87 -0.55 14.46
N ALA A 268 10.39 0.25 15.39
CA ALA A 268 11.61 1.03 15.18
C ALA A 268 12.84 0.14 14.92
N ASN A 269 12.92 -1.00 15.61
CA ASN A 269 13.99 -1.97 15.44
C ASN A 269 13.91 -2.65 14.06
N LEU A 270 12.68 -2.96 13.59
CA LEU A 270 12.48 -3.51 12.26
C LEU A 270 12.93 -2.53 11.16
N TYR A 271 12.61 -1.25 11.26
CA TYR A 271 13.11 -0.23 10.32
C TYR A 271 14.63 -0.17 10.26
N ARG A 272 15.30 -0.23 11.43
CA ARG A 272 16.76 -0.24 11.47
C ARG A 272 17.33 -1.49 10.80
N LYS A 273 16.74 -2.66 11.04
CA LYS A 273 17.15 -3.94 10.45
C LYS A 273 16.93 -3.96 8.93
N THR A 274 15.80 -3.49 8.43
CA THR A 274 15.56 -3.42 6.98
C THR A 274 16.59 -2.55 6.27
N ARG A 275 16.96 -1.41 6.87
CA ARG A 275 18.02 -0.55 6.34
C ARG A 275 19.39 -1.24 6.38
N GLN A 276 19.75 -1.91 7.48
CA GLN A 276 21.02 -2.63 7.61
C GLN A 276 21.15 -3.79 6.63
N LEU A 277 20.04 -4.49 6.35
CA LEU A 277 19.97 -5.65 5.46
C LEU A 277 19.72 -5.26 3.98
N GLY A 278 19.63 -3.95 3.68
CA GLY A 278 19.40 -3.46 2.32
C GLY A 278 18.03 -3.85 1.75
N LEU A 279 17.05 -4.15 2.61
CA LEU A 279 15.70 -4.52 2.21
C LEU A 279 14.91 -3.27 1.88
N THR A 280 14.50 -3.14 0.62
CA THR A 280 13.65 -2.06 0.13
C THR A 280 12.41 -2.67 -0.51
N ARG A 281 11.25 -2.04 -0.28
CA ARG A 281 10.06 -2.37 -1.05
C ARG A 281 10.36 -2.02 -2.50
N ALA A 282 10.20 -2.97 -3.42
CA ALA A 282 10.34 -2.69 -4.85
C ALA A 282 9.45 -1.50 -5.19
N THR A 283 10.06 -0.38 -5.55
CA THR A 283 9.35 0.85 -5.90
C THR A 283 8.53 0.56 -7.13
N ARG A 284 7.20 0.53 -7.02
CA ARG A 284 6.34 0.55 -8.19
C ARG A 284 6.64 1.85 -8.92
N VAL A 285 7.39 1.76 -10.01
CA VAL A 285 7.59 2.87 -10.94
C VAL A 285 6.22 3.15 -11.53
N ARG A 286 5.58 4.22 -11.08
CA ARG A 286 4.42 4.78 -11.76
C ARG A 286 4.95 5.49 -12.99
N VAL A 287 4.77 4.89 -14.14
CA VAL A 287 4.90 5.59 -15.42
C VAL A 287 3.64 6.46 -15.53
N SER A 288 3.87 7.75 -15.60
CA SER A 288 2.86 8.81 -15.79
C SER A 288 2.16 8.66 -17.14
#